data_65e02573b78610860cb926b8543eca83
#
_entry.id   65e02573b78610860cb926b8543eca83
#
_cell.length_a   1.000
_cell.length_b   1.000
_cell.length_c   1.000
_cell.angle_alpha   90.00
_cell.angle_beta   90.00
_cell.angle_gamma   90.00
#
_symmetry.space_group_name_H-M   'P 1'
#
loop_
_entity.id
_entity.type
_entity.pdbx_description
1 polymer ?
#
loop_
_entity_poly.entity_id
_entity_poly.type
_entity_poly.pdbx_seq_one_letter_code
_entity_poly.pdbx_strand_id
1 'polypeptide(L)'
;MFQQYSPKDVVCSWNGVAITGFAPDSFLRLQRTSDLVAAVVGAGGDVSLTRNADRTGTIEIELMQTASSNLMLSGIYLAQQAMELEEDISSNFVIFDPSGSVMATGRNAWLQALPQVELAKDQTTKTWTFGCEHLDYTSTVPR
;
A
#
# COMPACT_ATOMS: atom_id res chain seq x y z
N MET A 1 -8.89 25.28 -17.36
CA MET A 1 -7.77 24.82 -16.53
C MET A 1 -7.50 23.34 -16.81
N PHE A 2 -6.26 23.00 -17.11
CA PHE A 2 -5.88 21.62 -17.33
C PHE A 2 -5.50 20.99 -15.98
N GLN A 3 -6.00 19.80 -15.74
CA GLN A 3 -5.56 18.98 -14.64
C GLN A 3 -4.52 18.00 -15.17
N GLN A 4 -3.40 17.93 -14.49
CA GLN A 4 -2.31 17.03 -14.88
C GLN A 4 -2.01 16.06 -13.77
N TYR A 5 -1.79 14.83 -14.17
CA TYR A 5 -1.32 13.77 -13.30
C TYR A 5 0.06 13.32 -13.77
N SER A 6 1.02 13.32 -12.88
CA SER A 6 2.36 12.85 -13.19
C SER A 6 2.77 11.79 -12.17
N PRO A 7 2.98 10.54 -12.60
CA PRO A 7 3.46 9.49 -11.69
C PRO A 7 4.81 9.82 -11.06
N LYS A 8 5.61 10.68 -11.68
CA LYS A 8 6.91 11.09 -11.14
C LYS A 8 6.78 11.88 -9.85
N ASP A 9 5.65 12.54 -9.66
CA ASP A 9 5.44 13.44 -8.54
C ASP A 9 4.85 12.75 -7.32
N VAL A 10 4.49 11.47 -7.43
CA VAL A 10 3.96 10.70 -6.33
C VAL A 10 5.10 10.25 -5.42
N VAL A 11 4.99 10.55 -4.13
CA VAL A 11 5.98 10.18 -3.13
C VAL A 11 5.38 9.18 -2.17
N CYS A 12 6.07 8.07 -1.98
CA CYS A 12 5.71 7.05 -1.00
C CYS A 12 6.78 7.01 0.08
N SER A 13 6.37 7.01 1.33
CA SER A 13 7.30 6.84 2.43
C SER A 13 6.74 5.85 3.45
N TRP A 14 7.63 5.06 4.03
CA TRP A 14 7.31 4.12 5.10
C TRP A 14 8.33 4.32 6.21
N ASN A 15 7.83 4.62 7.42
CA ASN A 15 8.67 4.91 8.58
C ASN A 15 9.68 6.04 8.29
N GLY A 16 9.25 7.04 7.52
CA GLY A 16 10.09 8.17 7.17
C GLY A 16 11.12 7.91 6.07
N VAL A 17 11.15 6.71 5.51
CA VAL A 17 12.08 6.34 4.44
C VAL A 17 11.34 6.36 3.10
N ALA A 18 11.85 7.10 2.13
CA ALA A 18 11.24 7.19 0.82
C ALA A 18 11.48 5.92 0.01
N ILE A 19 10.44 5.45 -0.67
CA ILE A 19 10.51 4.31 -1.57
C ILE A 19 10.58 4.85 -3.00
N THR A 20 11.58 4.44 -3.75
CA THR A 20 11.83 4.92 -5.12
C THR A 20 12.03 3.76 -6.08
N GLY A 21 12.05 4.07 -7.37
CA GLY A 21 12.31 3.09 -8.42
C GLY A 21 11.05 2.36 -8.87
N PHE A 22 9.94 3.06 -8.94
CA PHE A 22 8.65 2.48 -9.35
C PHE A 22 8.69 1.91 -10.76
N ALA A 23 7.89 0.85 -10.98
CA ALA A 23 7.72 0.25 -12.28
C ALA A 23 7.02 1.23 -13.24
N PRO A 24 7.24 1.07 -14.57
CA PRO A 24 6.69 2.02 -15.53
C PRO A 24 5.18 1.96 -15.71
N ASP A 25 4.57 0.82 -15.43
CA ASP A 25 3.12 0.64 -15.54
C ASP A 25 2.42 0.93 -14.23
N SER A 26 1.45 0.14 -13.85
CA SER A 26 0.76 0.29 -12.58
C SER A 26 1.71 -0.03 -11.42
N PHE A 27 2.15 1.00 -10.69
CA PHE A 27 3.18 0.84 -9.67
C PHE A 27 2.65 0.87 -8.24
N LEU A 28 1.40 1.23 -8.05
CA LEU A 28 0.83 1.39 -6.72
C LEU A 28 -0.63 0.98 -6.73
N ARG A 29 -0.99 0.08 -5.84
CA ARG A 29 -2.37 -0.37 -5.66
C ARG A 29 -2.72 -0.34 -4.18
N LEU A 30 -3.88 0.22 -3.87
CA LEU A 30 -4.41 0.33 -2.53
C LEU A 30 -5.78 -0.32 -2.49
N GLN A 31 -6.04 -1.14 -1.48
CA GLN A 31 -7.34 -1.78 -1.34
C GLN A 31 -7.65 -2.03 0.13
N ARG A 32 -8.86 -1.69 0.54
CA ARG A 32 -9.36 -2.10 1.86
C ARG A 32 -9.76 -3.56 1.82
N THR A 33 -9.55 -4.23 2.95
CA THR A 33 -9.86 -5.65 3.10
C THR A 33 -11.35 -5.91 3.09
N SER A 34 -12.14 -5.02 3.69
CA SER A 34 -13.58 -5.21 3.88
C SER A 34 -14.37 -3.98 3.46
N ASP A 35 -15.63 -4.21 3.07
CA ASP A 35 -16.55 -3.14 2.76
C ASP A 35 -16.97 -2.40 4.04
N LEU A 36 -17.25 -1.11 3.92
CA LEU A 36 -17.69 -0.29 5.03
C LEU A 36 -19.06 -0.72 5.57
N VAL A 37 -19.95 -1.08 4.66
CA VAL A 37 -21.33 -1.43 4.99
C VAL A 37 -21.70 -2.73 4.30
N ALA A 38 -22.26 -3.66 5.05
CA ALA A 38 -22.82 -4.89 4.51
C ALA A 38 -24.34 -4.82 4.59
N ALA A 39 -25.00 -5.22 3.49
CA ALA A 39 -26.47 -5.23 3.42
C ALA A 39 -26.98 -6.66 3.45
N VAL A 40 -28.02 -6.91 4.26
CA VAL A 40 -28.73 -8.18 4.30
C VAL A 40 -30.17 -7.92 3.92
N VAL A 41 -30.66 -8.66 2.93
CA VAL A 41 -32.03 -8.51 2.44
C VAL A 41 -32.87 -9.67 3.02
N GLY A 42 -33.91 -9.33 3.75
CA GLY A 42 -34.86 -10.32 4.30
C GLY A 42 -35.80 -10.89 3.24
N ALA A 43 -36.50 -11.95 3.59
CA ALA A 43 -37.42 -12.63 2.68
C ALA A 43 -38.52 -11.72 2.17
N GLY A 44 -38.90 -10.71 2.93
CA GLY A 44 -39.92 -9.74 2.54
C GLY A 44 -39.39 -8.53 1.77
N GLY A 45 -38.08 -8.51 1.44
CA GLY A 45 -37.47 -7.41 0.74
C GLY A 45 -36.90 -6.31 1.65
N ASP A 46 -37.03 -6.47 2.96
CA ASP A 46 -36.45 -5.51 3.89
C ASP A 46 -34.93 -5.57 3.89
N VAL A 47 -34.27 -4.39 3.90
CA VAL A 47 -32.82 -4.29 3.88
C VAL A 47 -32.31 -3.90 5.27
N SER A 48 -31.40 -4.69 5.80
CA SER A 48 -30.71 -4.38 7.06
C SER A 48 -29.25 -4.08 6.77
N LEU A 49 -28.75 -2.96 7.29
CA LEU A 49 -27.37 -2.52 7.07
C LEU A 49 -26.54 -2.72 8.32
N THR A 50 -25.37 -3.31 8.15
CA THR A 50 -24.40 -3.48 9.23
C THR A 50 -23.13 -2.73 8.84
N ARG A 51 -22.67 -1.85 9.74
CA ARG A 51 -21.42 -1.12 9.54
C ARG A 51 -20.25 -1.96 10.02
N ASN A 52 -19.27 -2.14 9.16
CA ASN A 52 -18.07 -2.90 9.47
C ASN A 52 -17.05 -2.00 10.14
N ALA A 53 -16.51 -2.42 11.28
CA ALA A 53 -15.47 -1.69 11.99
C ALA A 53 -14.06 -1.94 11.45
N ASP A 54 -13.91 -2.93 10.59
CA ASP A 54 -12.61 -3.26 9.99
C ASP A 54 -12.13 -2.13 9.09
N ARG A 55 -10.94 -1.61 9.37
CA ARG A 55 -10.29 -0.56 8.59
C ARG A 55 -8.99 -1.04 7.99
N THR A 56 -8.69 -2.34 8.09
CA THR A 56 -7.45 -2.89 7.55
C THR A 56 -7.43 -2.78 6.02
N GLY A 57 -6.24 -2.77 5.50
CA GLY A 57 -6.05 -2.71 4.06
C GLY A 57 -4.69 -3.21 3.64
N THR A 58 -4.51 -3.33 2.33
CA THR A 58 -3.24 -3.73 1.73
C THR A 58 -2.76 -2.66 0.77
N ILE A 59 -1.44 -2.52 0.72
CA ILE A 59 -0.76 -1.61 -0.19
C ILE A 59 0.22 -2.45 -0.99
N GLU A 60 0.07 -2.46 -2.31
CA GLU A 60 1.00 -3.15 -3.19
C GLU A 60 1.79 -2.13 -3.98
N ILE A 61 3.11 -2.29 -4.00
CA ILE A 61 4.02 -1.41 -4.73
C ILE A 61 4.85 -2.26 -5.68
N GLU A 62 4.85 -1.88 -6.95
CA GLU A 62 5.71 -2.51 -7.93
C GLU A 62 6.95 -1.64 -8.17
N LEU A 63 8.11 -2.22 -7.96
CA LEU A 63 9.40 -1.58 -8.17
C LEU A 63 10.13 -2.26 -9.30
N MET A 64 10.96 -1.50 -10.00
CA MET A 64 11.88 -2.08 -10.98
C MET A 64 12.86 -3.00 -10.26
N GLN A 65 13.25 -4.08 -10.92
CA GLN A 65 14.18 -5.06 -10.35
C GLN A 65 15.49 -4.42 -9.88
N THR A 66 15.93 -3.37 -10.57
CA THR A 66 17.17 -2.68 -10.27
C THR A 66 17.03 -1.58 -9.22
N ALA A 67 15.84 -1.34 -8.70
CA ALA A 67 15.61 -0.27 -7.73
C ALA A 67 16.36 -0.54 -6.42
N SER A 68 17.05 0.47 -5.90
CA SER A 68 17.78 0.36 -4.64
C SER A 68 16.86 0.10 -3.44
N SER A 69 15.62 0.53 -3.54
CA SER A 69 14.63 0.28 -2.48
C SER A 69 14.35 -1.20 -2.24
N ASN A 70 14.56 -2.06 -3.25
CA ASN A 70 14.42 -3.51 -3.08
C ASN A 70 15.36 -4.04 -2.00
N LEU A 71 16.60 -3.58 -1.99
CA LEU A 71 17.59 -4.01 -1.00
C LEU A 71 17.21 -3.52 0.40
N MET A 72 16.80 -2.27 0.50
CA MET A 72 16.34 -1.67 1.75
C MET A 72 15.15 -2.44 2.33
N LEU A 73 14.14 -2.70 1.52
CA LEU A 73 12.93 -3.41 1.96
C LEU A 73 13.23 -4.85 2.35
N SER A 74 14.14 -5.51 1.63
CA SER A 74 14.58 -6.87 1.98
C SER A 74 15.25 -6.89 3.35
N GLY A 75 16.08 -5.91 3.65
CA GLY A 75 16.73 -5.78 4.96
C GLY A 75 15.72 -5.56 6.07
N ILE A 76 14.72 -4.72 5.84
CA ILE A 76 13.66 -4.46 6.82
C ILE A 76 12.81 -5.71 7.04
N TYR A 77 12.51 -6.45 5.98
CA TYR A 77 11.75 -7.69 6.09
C TYR A 77 12.48 -8.71 6.97
N LEU A 78 13.78 -8.87 6.76
CA LEU A 78 14.58 -9.79 7.57
C LEU A 78 14.63 -9.37 9.02
N ALA A 79 14.75 -8.06 9.29
CA ALA A 79 14.71 -7.54 10.66
C ALA A 79 13.35 -7.79 11.30
N GLN A 80 12.28 -7.56 10.57
CA GLN A 80 10.92 -7.81 11.05
C GLN A 80 10.70 -9.29 11.35
N GLN A 81 11.23 -10.18 10.52
CA GLN A 81 11.11 -11.63 10.72
C GLN A 81 11.84 -12.08 12.00
N ALA A 82 12.93 -11.43 12.35
CA ALA A 82 13.71 -11.75 13.54
C ALA A 82 13.11 -11.17 14.83
N MET A 83 12.16 -10.24 14.75
CA MET A 83 11.52 -9.65 15.91
C MET A 83 10.62 -10.63 16.64
N GLU A 84 10.54 -10.46 17.95
CA GLU A 84 9.59 -11.21 18.77
C GLU A 84 8.19 -10.62 18.65
N LEU A 85 7.16 -11.42 18.98
CA LEU A 85 5.76 -11.02 18.83
C LEU A 85 5.38 -9.77 19.64
N GLU A 86 6.10 -9.50 20.71
CA GLU A 86 5.82 -8.36 21.59
C GLU A 86 6.44 -7.05 21.09
N GLU A 87 7.33 -7.12 20.11
CA GLU A 87 7.97 -5.94 19.55
C GLU A 87 7.08 -5.26 18.52
N ASP A 88 7.16 -3.93 18.48
CA ASP A 88 6.40 -3.15 17.51
C ASP A 88 7.13 -3.21 16.16
N ILE A 89 6.53 -3.93 15.22
CA ILE A 89 7.08 -4.10 13.87
C ILE A 89 6.42 -3.17 12.84
N SER A 90 5.49 -2.35 13.29
CA SER A 90 4.70 -1.55 12.37
C SER A 90 5.16 -0.09 12.34
N SER A 91 4.90 0.56 11.22
CA SER A 91 5.21 1.97 11.01
C SER A 91 4.18 2.57 10.06
N ASN A 92 4.07 3.89 10.07
CA ASN A 92 3.11 4.57 9.22
C ASN A 92 3.59 4.62 7.77
N PHE A 93 2.67 4.39 6.85
CA PHE A 93 2.89 4.49 5.41
C PHE A 93 2.14 5.71 4.89
N VAL A 94 2.82 6.60 4.17
CA VAL A 94 2.22 7.83 3.63
C VAL A 94 2.48 7.90 2.14
N ILE A 95 1.43 8.19 1.39
CA ILE A 95 1.50 8.43 -0.05
C ILE A 95 0.93 9.81 -0.32
N PHE A 96 1.72 10.67 -0.94
CA PHE A 96 1.28 12.03 -1.24
C PHE A 96 1.94 12.55 -2.51
N ASP A 97 1.38 13.62 -3.07
CA ASP A 97 1.99 14.33 -4.18
C ASP A 97 2.70 15.60 -3.68
N PRO A 98 3.61 16.19 -4.49
CA PRO A 98 4.36 17.38 -4.07
C PRO A 98 3.50 18.62 -3.84
N SER A 99 2.26 18.65 -4.29
CA SER A 99 1.36 19.77 -4.02
C SER A 99 0.91 19.84 -2.56
N GLY A 100 1.27 18.81 -1.77
CA GLY A 100 0.96 18.75 -0.35
C GLY A 100 -0.34 18.05 -0.01
N SER A 101 -1.06 17.57 -1.01
CA SER A 101 -2.30 16.81 -0.78
C SER A 101 -1.97 15.38 -0.42
N VAL A 102 -2.40 14.94 0.75
CA VAL A 102 -2.23 13.54 1.16
C VAL A 102 -3.23 12.70 0.38
N MET A 103 -2.72 11.70 -0.33
CA MET A 103 -3.56 10.78 -1.10
C MET A 103 -3.99 9.59 -0.28
N ALA A 104 -3.09 9.04 0.53
CA ALA A 104 -3.37 7.86 1.33
C ALA A 104 -2.48 7.81 2.56
N THR A 105 -3.00 7.24 3.63
CA THR A 105 -2.27 7.03 4.87
C THR A 105 -2.60 5.64 5.38
N GLY A 106 -1.56 4.83 5.62
CA GLY A 106 -1.69 3.53 6.25
C GLY A 106 -1.07 3.57 7.63
N ARG A 107 -1.88 3.47 8.67
CA ARG A 107 -1.38 3.44 10.04
C ARG A 107 -0.96 2.04 10.41
N ASN A 108 0.14 1.95 11.15
CA ASN A 108 0.67 0.68 11.62
C ASN A 108 0.82 -0.31 10.46
N ALA A 109 1.56 0.11 9.44
CA ALA A 109 1.83 -0.70 8.27
C ALA A 109 3.03 -1.62 8.52
N TRP A 110 2.94 -2.84 8.01
CA TRP A 110 4.00 -3.84 8.11
C TRP A 110 4.23 -4.48 6.74
N LEU A 111 5.43 -5.05 6.54
CA LEU A 111 5.68 -5.85 5.35
C LEU A 111 4.99 -7.20 5.48
N GLN A 112 4.07 -7.48 4.57
CA GLN A 112 3.27 -8.70 4.63
C GLN A 112 3.95 -9.86 3.90
N ALA A 113 4.57 -9.58 2.74
CA ALA A 113 5.15 -10.63 1.91
C ALA A 113 6.34 -10.14 1.13
N LEU A 114 7.31 -11.04 0.91
CA LEU A 114 8.42 -10.81 0.00
C LEU A 114 7.94 -10.96 -1.45
N PRO A 115 8.53 -10.21 -2.38
CA PRO A 115 8.27 -10.44 -3.79
C PRO A 115 8.77 -11.81 -4.23
N GLN A 116 8.11 -12.37 -5.23
CA GLN A 116 8.58 -13.57 -5.88
C GLN A 116 9.92 -13.31 -6.59
N VAL A 117 10.86 -14.23 -6.46
CA VAL A 117 12.12 -14.14 -7.17
C VAL A 117 11.95 -14.81 -8.53
N GLU A 118 12.15 -14.01 -9.58
CA GLU A 118 12.11 -14.51 -10.96
C GLU A 118 13.36 -14.03 -11.68
N LEU A 119 14.14 -14.98 -12.18
CA LEU A 119 15.35 -14.68 -12.94
C LEU A 119 15.05 -14.95 -14.40
N ALA A 120 14.93 -13.86 -15.17
CA ALA A 120 14.59 -13.93 -16.58
C ALA A 120 15.61 -13.16 -17.41
N LYS A 121 15.58 -13.38 -18.71
CA LYS A 121 16.47 -12.69 -19.66
C LYS A 121 16.24 -11.19 -19.63
N ASP A 122 14.97 -10.77 -19.57
CA ASP A 122 14.60 -9.37 -19.51
C ASP A 122 14.37 -8.94 -18.05
N GLN A 123 14.46 -7.63 -17.80
CA GLN A 123 14.17 -7.09 -16.49
C GLN A 123 12.70 -7.33 -16.13
N THR A 124 12.50 -7.74 -14.89
CA THR A 124 11.16 -7.91 -14.33
C THR A 124 10.91 -6.87 -13.24
N THR A 125 9.69 -6.82 -12.74
CA THR A 125 9.33 -5.98 -11.62
C THR A 125 9.24 -6.80 -10.35
N LYS A 126 9.32 -6.12 -9.21
CA LYS A 126 9.15 -6.74 -7.89
C LYS A 126 7.96 -6.09 -7.21
N THR A 127 7.02 -6.91 -6.76
CA THR A 127 5.83 -6.45 -6.08
C THR A 127 5.98 -6.66 -4.57
N TRP A 128 5.96 -5.58 -3.82
CA TRP A 128 6.00 -5.60 -2.37
C TRP A 128 4.60 -5.36 -1.82
N THR A 129 4.21 -6.15 -0.84
CA THR A 129 2.89 -6.07 -0.23
C THR A 129 3.02 -5.65 1.23
N PHE A 130 2.31 -4.59 1.58
CA PHE A 130 2.21 -4.10 2.95
C PHE A 130 0.79 -4.31 3.45
N GLY A 131 0.65 -4.73 4.69
CA GLY A 131 -0.63 -4.70 5.40
C GLY A 131 -0.65 -3.52 6.34
N CYS A 132 -1.81 -2.96 6.62
CA CYS A 132 -1.94 -1.89 7.59
C CYS A 132 -3.21 -2.04 8.40
N GLU A 133 -3.13 -1.59 9.65
CA GLU A 133 -4.25 -1.66 10.58
C GLU A 133 -5.36 -0.71 10.17
N HIS A 134 -5.01 0.46 9.67
CA HIS A 134 -5.98 1.47 9.28
C HIS A 134 -5.54 2.13 7.98
N LEU A 135 -6.22 1.82 6.90
CA LEU A 135 -5.93 2.38 5.57
C LEU A 135 -7.00 3.39 5.20
N ASP A 136 -6.59 4.64 5.02
CA ASP A 136 -7.43 5.71 4.51
C ASP A 136 -6.88 6.18 3.18
N TYR A 137 -7.73 6.24 2.17
CA TYR A 137 -7.36 6.81 0.88
C TYR A 137 -8.58 7.39 0.17
N THR A 138 -8.32 8.27 -0.79
CA THR A 138 -9.36 8.82 -1.65
C THR A 138 -9.19 8.28 -3.06
N SER A 139 -10.29 8.13 -3.77
CA SER A 139 -10.27 7.68 -5.16
C SER A 139 -10.07 8.82 -6.15
N THR A 140 -9.90 10.05 -5.67
CA THR A 140 -9.65 11.19 -6.54
C THR A 140 -8.25 11.14 -7.13
N VAL A 141 -8.16 11.40 -8.43
CA VAL A 141 -6.88 11.45 -9.13
C VAL A 141 -6.11 12.69 -8.68
N PRO A 142 -4.82 12.57 -8.32
CA PRO A 142 -4.02 13.73 -7.93
C PRO A 142 -3.80 14.65 -9.11
N ARG A 143 -3.70 15.91 -8.81
CA ARG A 143 -3.46 16.94 -9.80
C ARG A 143 -2.01 17.16 -10.10
#